data_83cb6fd913f15bc71c3c9f588bce17d3
#
_entry.id   83cb6fd913f15bc71c3c9f588bce17d3
#
_cell.length_a   1.000
_cell.length_b   1.000
_cell.length_c   1.000
_cell.angle_alpha   90.00
_cell.angle_beta   90.00
_cell.angle_gamma   90.00
#
_symmetry.space_group_name_H-M   'P 1'
#
loop_
_entity.id
_entity.type
_entity.pdbx_description
1 polymer ?
#
loop_
_entity_poly.entity_id
_entity_poly.type
_entity_poly.pdbx_seq_one_letter_code
_entity_poly.pdbx_strand_id
1 'polypeptide(L)'
;ANILISPGKYVQGAGEMKKLGTYAASYGKKALILISAGGYKRIGKEIEDSFSGVDCEAVFDYFNGECSKKEIDRLCGIMKENGCDLVIGVGGGKIFDTAKAVAYYQKTPVVICPTIASTDAPCSALSVIYTDEGVFEEYLFLPANPNLVMMDTDIIAKSPVRLTVAGMGDALATYFEARACQRSDATTCAGGKCTQAAMALAKLCFDTLMEEGVKAKCALEAGVCTPAVE
;
A
#
# COMPACT_ATOMS: atom_id res chain seq x y z
N ALA A 1 -13.74 23.05 7.30
CA ALA A 1 -13.06 22.26 8.32
C ALA A 1 -11.66 21.85 7.83
N ASN A 2 -10.69 21.73 8.72
CA ASN A 2 -9.40 21.15 8.45
C ASN A 2 -9.48 19.64 8.76
N ILE A 3 -9.05 18.79 7.81
CA ILE A 3 -9.19 17.34 7.95
C ILE A 3 -7.83 16.69 7.65
N LEU A 4 -7.44 15.77 8.54
CA LEU A 4 -6.31 14.86 8.34
C LEU A 4 -6.83 13.43 8.43
N ILE A 5 -6.50 12.60 7.45
CA ILE A 5 -6.73 11.16 7.46
C ILE A 5 -5.39 10.45 7.22
N SER A 6 -5.23 9.27 7.75
CA SER A 6 -4.02 8.45 7.62
C SER A 6 -4.38 6.97 7.75
N PRO A 7 -3.49 6.02 7.38
CA PRO A 7 -3.69 4.62 7.72
C PRO A 7 -3.99 4.42 9.20
N GLY A 8 -4.88 3.48 9.51
CA GLY A 8 -5.26 3.16 10.89
C GLY A 8 -4.07 2.68 11.73
N LYS A 9 -3.15 1.96 11.09
CA LYS A 9 -1.86 1.54 11.65
C LYS A 9 -0.81 1.49 10.54
N TYR A 10 0.41 1.91 10.86
CA TYR A 10 1.58 1.73 10.02
C TYR A 10 2.61 0.87 10.77
N VAL A 11 3.13 -0.17 10.12
CA VAL A 11 4.15 -1.07 10.65
C VAL A 11 5.32 -1.11 9.68
N GLN A 12 6.53 -0.96 10.19
CA GLN A 12 7.77 -1.03 9.41
C GLN A 12 8.81 -1.80 10.19
N GLY A 13 9.53 -2.67 9.50
CA GLY A 13 10.66 -3.40 10.09
C GLY A 13 11.07 -4.59 9.26
N ALA A 14 12.24 -5.14 9.59
CA ALA A 14 12.78 -6.32 8.93
C ALA A 14 12.01 -7.59 9.34
N GLY A 15 11.61 -8.41 8.37
CA GLY A 15 10.91 -9.68 8.60
C GLY A 15 9.46 -9.55 9.09
N GLU A 16 8.83 -8.38 8.96
CA GLU A 16 7.44 -8.18 9.42
C GLU A 16 6.42 -9.00 8.63
N MET A 17 6.74 -9.41 7.38
CA MET A 17 5.88 -10.29 6.57
C MET A 17 5.59 -11.62 7.27
N LYS A 18 6.53 -12.13 8.07
CA LYS A 18 6.37 -13.36 8.87
C LYS A 18 5.29 -13.26 9.95
N LYS A 19 4.83 -12.05 10.25
CA LYS A 19 3.80 -11.76 11.26
C LYS A 19 2.46 -11.35 10.63
N LEU A 20 2.35 -11.39 9.29
CA LEU A 20 1.17 -10.91 8.57
C LEU A 20 -0.12 -11.56 9.08
N GLY A 21 -0.14 -12.88 9.28
CA GLY A 21 -1.31 -13.57 9.83
C GLY A 21 -1.72 -13.06 11.20
N THR A 22 -0.75 -12.80 12.09
CA THR A 22 -1.03 -12.23 13.43
C THR A 22 -1.66 -10.84 13.34
N TYR A 23 -1.20 -10.00 12.44
CA TYR A 23 -1.83 -8.68 12.21
C TYR A 23 -3.22 -8.85 11.60
N ALA A 24 -3.36 -9.72 10.59
CA ALA A 24 -4.61 -9.97 9.87
C ALA A 24 -5.75 -10.41 10.82
N ALA A 25 -5.45 -11.28 11.78
CA ALA A 25 -6.42 -11.78 12.76
C ALA A 25 -7.09 -10.68 13.60
N SER A 26 -6.47 -9.48 13.67
CA SER A 26 -7.08 -8.32 14.33
C SER A 26 -8.14 -7.63 13.48
N TYR A 27 -8.25 -7.95 12.19
CA TYR A 27 -9.13 -7.30 11.23
C TYR A 27 -10.18 -8.22 10.62
N GLY A 28 -9.96 -9.53 10.59
CA GLY A 28 -10.89 -10.49 10.03
C GLY A 28 -10.54 -11.94 10.37
N LYS A 29 -11.43 -12.85 10.00
CA LYS A 29 -11.27 -14.30 10.22
C LYS A 29 -10.88 -15.05 8.96
N LYS A 30 -11.11 -14.44 7.79
CA LYS A 30 -10.79 -15.05 6.51
C LYS A 30 -10.36 -13.99 5.51
N ALA A 31 -9.08 -13.97 5.18
CA ALA A 31 -8.47 -12.95 4.33
C ALA A 31 -8.39 -13.42 2.87
N LEU A 32 -8.87 -12.60 1.92
CA LEU A 32 -8.47 -12.70 0.53
C LEU A 32 -7.10 -12.04 0.37
N ILE A 33 -6.08 -12.80 -0.02
CA ILE A 33 -4.73 -12.31 -0.30
C ILE A 33 -4.55 -12.15 -1.80
N LEU A 34 -4.53 -10.90 -2.26
CA LEU A 34 -4.29 -10.54 -3.64
C LEU A 34 -2.79 -10.35 -3.86
N ILE A 35 -2.20 -11.16 -4.73
CA ILE A 35 -0.76 -11.16 -5.02
C ILE A 35 -0.52 -11.54 -6.49
N SER A 36 0.55 -11.04 -7.10
CA SER A 36 0.92 -11.54 -8.43
C SER A 36 1.52 -12.94 -8.38
N ALA A 37 1.39 -13.72 -9.46
CA ALA A 37 2.01 -15.05 -9.54
C ALA A 37 3.54 -15.01 -9.29
N GLY A 38 4.23 -13.96 -9.76
CA GLY A 38 5.65 -13.74 -9.48
C GLY A 38 5.91 -13.37 -8.02
N GLY A 39 5.02 -12.61 -7.39
CA GLY A 39 5.07 -12.30 -5.95
C GLY A 39 4.92 -13.55 -5.11
N TYR A 40 3.92 -14.37 -5.41
CA TYR A 40 3.68 -15.62 -4.71
C TYR A 40 4.89 -16.58 -4.77
N LYS A 41 5.54 -16.69 -5.94
CA LYS A 41 6.77 -17.51 -6.07
C LYS A 41 7.90 -17.02 -5.16
N ARG A 42 7.98 -15.74 -4.85
CA ARG A 42 9.05 -15.15 -4.02
C ARG A 42 8.77 -15.25 -2.53
N ILE A 43 7.55 -14.92 -2.12
CA ILE A 43 7.22 -14.75 -0.69
C ILE A 43 5.93 -15.47 -0.27
N GLY A 44 5.24 -16.18 -1.17
CA GLY A 44 3.97 -16.88 -0.88
C GLY A 44 4.09 -17.85 0.29
N LYS A 45 5.16 -18.65 0.32
CA LYS A 45 5.41 -19.59 1.42
C LYS A 45 5.57 -18.89 2.77
N GLU A 46 6.28 -17.76 2.81
CA GLU A 46 6.45 -16.98 4.03
C GLU A 46 5.11 -16.41 4.52
N ILE A 47 4.27 -15.96 3.59
CA ILE A 47 2.91 -15.50 3.90
C ILE A 47 2.07 -16.65 4.43
N GLU A 48 2.02 -17.81 3.76
CA GLU A 48 1.28 -18.98 4.23
C GLU A 48 1.69 -19.38 5.64
N ASP A 49 2.99 -19.47 5.91
CA ASP A 49 3.53 -19.84 7.21
C ASP A 49 3.12 -18.84 8.31
N SER A 50 2.96 -17.56 7.97
CA SER A 50 2.54 -16.52 8.90
C SER A 50 1.11 -16.70 9.42
N PHE A 51 0.26 -17.43 8.69
CA PHE A 51 -1.11 -17.78 9.09
C PHE A 51 -1.21 -19.08 9.88
N SER A 52 -0.11 -19.82 10.04
CA SER A 52 -0.11 -21.08 10.78
C SER A 52 -0.37 -20.83 12.27
N GLY A 53 -1.40 -21.48 12.82
CA GLY A 53 -1.76 -21.35 14.23
C GLY A 53 -2.41 -20.03 14.62
N VAL A 54 -2.82 -19.23 13.63
CA VAL A 54 -3.49 -17.94 13.83
C VAL A 54 -4.98 -18.10 13.53
N ASP A 55 -5.83 -17.38 14.27
CA ASP A 55 -7.29 -17.38 14.08
C ASP A 55 -7.72 -16.48 12.92
N CYS A 56 -7.14 -16.73 11.75
CA CYS A 56 -7.48 -16.14 10.47
C CYS A 56 -7.03 -17.08 9.34
N GLU A 57 -7.93 -17.40 8.42
CA GLU A 57 -7.63 -18.20 7.24
C GLU A 57 -7.15 -17.33 6.07
N ALA A 58 -6.24 -17.86 5.25
CA ALA A 58 -5.75 -17.21 4.04
C ALA A 58 -6.30 -17.87 2.78
N VAL A 59 -6.93 -17.08 1.91
CA VAL A 59 -7.36 -17.47 0.56
C VAL A 59 -6.53 -16.66 -0.44
N PHE A 60 -5.71 -17.32 -1.24
CA PHE A 60 -4.88 -16.65 -2.24
C PHE A 60 -5.59 -16.55 -3.58
N ASP A 61 -5.46 -15.40 -4.22
CA ASP A 61 -5.84 -15.21 -5.61
C ASP A 61 -4.79 -14.38 -6.36
N TYR A 62 -4.61 -14.68 -7.65
CA TYR A 62 -3.63 -14.02 -8.47
C TYR A 62 -4.21 -12.81 -9.18
N PHE A 63 -3.49 -11.70 -9.05
CA PHE A 63 -3.81 -10.46 -9.73
C PHE A 63 -3.64 -10.58 -11.24
N ASN A 64 -4.65 -10.17 -12.02
CA ASN A 64 -4.70 -10.29 -13.48
C ASN A 64 -4.01 -9.15 -14.25
N GLY A 65 -3.29 -8.27 -13.58
CA GLY A 65 -2.40 -7.31 -14.25
C GLY A 65 -2.86 -5.85 -14.28
N GLU A 66 -4.17 -5.55 -14.19
CA GLU A 66 -4.67 -4.18 -14.16
C GLU A 66 -5.72 -3.94 -13.08
N CYS A 67 -5.73 -2.73 -12.51
CA CYS A 67 -6.79 -2.28 -11.60
C CYS A 67 -7.99 -1.83 -12.44
N SER A 68 -8.76 -2.80 -12.92
CA SER A 68 -9.95 -2.55 -13.74
C SER A 68 -11.24 -2.95 -13.03
N LYS A 69 -12.36 -2.37 -13.45
CA LYS A 69 -13.70 -2.74 -12.93
C LYS A 69 -13.95 -4.22 -13.01
N LYS A 70 -13.56 -4.84 -14.11
CA LYS A 70 -13.71 -6.28 -14.34
C LYS A 70 -12.91 -7.10 -13.32
N GLU A 71 -11.67 -6.72 -13.04
CA GLU A 71 -10.83 -7.40 -12.05
C GLU A 71 -11.38 -7.20 -10.64
N ILE A 72 -11.84 -5.99 -10.32
CA ILE A 72 -12.48 -5.69 -9.03
C ILE A 72 -13.74 -6.55 -8.85
N ASP A 73 -14.60 -6.63 -9.85
CA ASP A 73 -15.84 -7.43 -9.81
C ASP A 73 -15.54 -8.93 -9.65
N ARG A 74 -14.53 -9.45 -10.36
CA ARG A 74 -14.06 -10.83 -10.23
C ARG A 74 -13.65 -11.14 -8.79
N LEU A 75 -12.83 -10.29 -8.18
CA LEU A 75 -12.35 -10.47 -6.82
C LEU A 75 -13.45 -10.30 -5.77
N CYS A 76 -14.39 -9.39 -6.01
CA CYS A 76 -15.61 -9.29 -5.18
C CYS A 76 -16.43 -10.58 -5.20
N GLY A 77 -16.51 -11.26 -6.36
CA GLY A 77 -17.11 -12.59 -6.48
C GLY A 77 -16.39 -13.63 -5.64
N ILE A 78 -15.07 -13.71 -5.77
CA ILE A 78 -14.21 -14.64 -5.00
C ILE A 78 -14.36 -14.43 -3.49
N MET A 79 -14.40 -13.17 -3.03
CA MET A 79 -14.63 -12.86 -1.62
C MET A 79 -15.94 -13.45 -1.10
N LYS A 80 -17.04 -13.27 -1.86
CA LYS A 80 -18.37 -13.79 -1.50
C LYS A 80 -18.41 -15.31 -1.51
N GLU A 81 -17.87 -15.93 -2.54
CA GLU A 81 -17.82 -17.40 -2.69
C GLU A 81 -17.06 -18.08 -1.55
N ASN A 82 -15.98 -17.46 -1.09
CA ASN A 82 -15.14 -17.99 -0.03
C ASN A 82 -15.53 -17.50 1.38
N GLY A 83 -16.43 -16.53 1.50
CA GLY A 83 -16.82 -15.94 2.78
C GLY A 83 -15.67 -15.12 3.41
N CYS A 84 -14.86 -14.45 2.59
CA CYS A 84 -13.77 -13.61 3.09
C CYS A 84 -14.33 -12.31 3.69
N ASP A 85 -13.77 -11.89 4.82
CA ASP A 85 -14.15 -10.69 5.57
C ASP A 85 -13.00 -9.66 5.71
N LEU A 86 -11.88 -9.91 5.03
CA LEU A 86 -10.69 -9.07 4.99
C LEU A 86 -10.04 -9.15 3.60
N VAL A 87 -9.49 -8.02 3.10
CA VAL A 87 -8.66 -8.00 1.89
C VAL A 87 -7.22 -7.66 2.26
N ILE A 88 -6.26 -8.39 1.71
CA ILE A 88 -4.83 -8.10 1.86
C ILE A 88 -4.21 -7.97 0.47
N GLY A 89 -3.70 -6.77 0.14
CA GLY A 89 -2.98 -6.52 -1.10
C GLY A 89 -1.47 -6.62 -0.89
N VAL A 90 -0.81 -7.57 -1.58
CA VAL A 90 0.64 -7.80 -1.47
C VAL A 90 1.31 -7.54 -2.81
N GLY A 91 2.07 -6.44 -2.94
CA GLY A 91 2.69 -6.14 -4.23
C GLY A 91 3.06 -4.69 -4.47
N GLY A 92 2.59 -4.12 -5.56
CA GLY A 92 2.79 -2.73 -5.99
C GLY A 92 1.48 -1.99 -6.21
N GLY A 93 1.55 -0.76 -6.74
CA GLY A 93 0.43 0.20 -6.85
C GLY A 93 -0.87 -0.37 -7.40
N LYS A 94 -0.84 -1.08 -8.52
CA LYS A 94 -2.05 -1.67 -9.13
C LYS A 94 -2.75 -2.67 -8.21
N ILE A 95 -1.98 -3.49 -7.48
CA ILE A 95 -2.52 -4.45 -6.51
C ILE A 95 -3.14 -3.71 -5.31
N PHE A 96 -2.50 -2.64 -4.84
CA PHE A 96 -3.04 -1.86 -3.72
C PHE A 96 -4.35 -1.21 -4.08
N ASP A 97 -4.42 -0.58 -5.25
CA ASP A 97 -5.63 0.09 -5.72
C ASP A 97 -6.77 -0.91 -5.93
N THR A 98 -6.47 -2.08 -6.49
CA THR A 98 -7.46 -3.15 -6.63
C THR A 98 -7.93 -3.65 -5.26
N ALA A 99 -7.01 -3.94 -4.32
CA ALA A 99 -7.36 -4.42 -2.98
C ALA A 99 -8.21 -3.39 -2.21
N LYS A 100 -7.85 -2.11 -2.26
CA LYS A 100 -8.63 -1.02 -1.66
C LYS A 100 -10.03 -0.92 -2.26
N ALA A 101 -10.15 -0.98 -3.59
CA ALA A 101 -11.44 -0.94 -4.28
C ALA A 101 -12.33 -2.14 -3.93
N VAL A 102 -11.78 -3.37 -3.93
CA VAL A 102 -12.51 -4.58 -3.52
C VAL A 102 -13.00 -4.45 -2.08
N ALA A 103 -12.14 -4.04 -1.15
CA ALA A 103 -12.51 -3.84 0.25
C ALA A 103 -13.62 -2.78 0.40
N TYR A 104 -13.55 -1.69 -0.36
CA TYR A 104 -14.58 -0.64 -0.38
C TYR A 104 -15.94 -1.21 -0.81
N TYR A 105 -16.01 -1.93 -1.93
CA TYR A 105 -17.27 -2.49 -2.42
C TYR A 105 -17.82 -3.61 -1.53
N GLN A 106 -16.93 -4.39 -0.88
CA GLN A 106 -17.34 -5.45 0.06
C GLN A 106 -17.55 -4.94 1.49
N LYS A 107 -17.23 -3.66 1.79
CA LYS A 107 -17.31 -3.03 3.12
C LYS A 107 -16.51 -3.80 4.18
N THR A 108 -15.32 -4.26 3.82
CA THR A 108 -14.41 -5.00 4.68
C THR A 108 -13.14 -4.19 4.97
N PRO A 109 -12.40 -4.51 6.02
CA PRO A 109 -11.07 -3.97 6.24
C PRO A 109 -10.11 -4.30 5.08
N VAL A 110 -9.07 -3.46 4.94
CA VAL A 110 -7.98 -3.68 3.99
C VAL A 110 -6.62 -3.52 4.64
N VAL A 111 -5.73 -4.46 4.33
CA VAL A 111 -4.31 -4.45 4.72
C VAL A 111 -3.48 -4.34 3.44
N ILE A 112 -2.51 -3.45 3.43
CA ILE A 112 -1.61 -3.24 2.29
C ILE A 112 -0.18 -3.60 2.70
N CYS A 113 0.43 -4.52 1.95
CA CYS A 113 1.79 -5.00 2.17
C CYS A 113 2.64 -4.73 0.92
N PRO A 114 3.34 -3.59 0.86
CA PRO A 114 4.22 -3.27 -0.25
C PRO A 114 5.39 -4.26 -0.38
N THR A 115 5.69 -4.68 -1.60
CA THR A 115 6.90 -5.44 -1.94
C THR A 115 7.90 -4.60 -2.73
N ILE A 116 7.52 -3.39 -3.05
CA ILE A 116 8.32 -2.34 -3.70
C ILE A 116 7.93 -0.99 -3.10
N ALA A 117 8.86 -0.06 -2.98
CA ALA A 117 8.64 1.31 -2.52
C ALA A 117 8.67 2.27 -3.72
N SER A 118 7.72 2.17 -4.65
CA SER A 118 7.72 2.94 -5.90
C SER A 118 6.72 4.08 -5.96
N THR A 119 5.84 4.23 -4.96
CA THR A 119 4.73 5.20 -4.93
C THR A 119 4.18 5.34 -3.52
N ASP A 120 3.44 6.41 -3.25
CA ASP A 120 2.72 6.67 -2.01
C ASP A 120 1.36 5.94 -1.91
N ALA A 121 0.92 5.28 -2.97
CA ALA A 121 -0.36 4.58 -3.07
C ALA A 121 -0.69 3.63 -1.89
N PRO A 122 0.27 2.99 -1.20
CA PRO A 122 -0.03 2.15 -0.05
C PRO A 122 -0.81 2.86 1.05
N CYS A 123 -0.56 4.14 1.26
CA CYS A 123 -1.14 4.90 2.37
C CYS A 123 -2.36 5.73 1.97
N SER A 124 -2.69 5.85 0.70
CA SER A 124 -3.73 6.76 0.22
C SER A 124 -5.16 6.22 0.37
N ALA A 125 -6.14 7.14 0.53
CA ALA A 125 -7.57 6.87 0.46
C ALA A 125 -8.10 7.05 -0.98
N LEU A 126 -7.42 6.44 -1.94
CA LEU A 126 -7.67 6.58 -3.37
C LEU A 126 -7.30 5.29 -4.08
N SER A 127 -8.08 4.91 -5.10
CA SER A 127 -7.70 3.92 -6.10
C SER A 127 -7.83 4.53 -7.49
N VAL A 128 -6.83 4.29 -8.32
CA VAL A 128 -6.86 4.69 -9.73
C VAL A 128 -7.37 3.52 -10.56
N ILE A 129 -8.49 3.73 -11.24
CA ILE A 129 -9.16 2.70 -12.04
C ILE A 129 -8.77 2.89 -13.50
N TYR A 130 -8.45 1.78 -14.15
CA TYR A 130 -8.07 1.71 -15.56
C TYR A 130 -8.99 0.77 -16.31
N THR A 131 -9.03 0.90 -17.64
CA THR A 131 -9.61 -0.13 -18.50
C THR A 131 -8.72 -1.38 -18.51
N ASP A 132 -9.22 -2.50 -19.04
CA ASP A 132 -8.41 -3.73 -19.18
C ASP A 132 -7.16 -3.51 -20.07
N GLU A 133 -7.19 -2.49 -20.95
CA GLU A 133 -6.08 -2.09 -21.84
C GLU A 133 -5.09 -1.13 -21.16
N GLY A 134 -5.34 -0.74 -19.89
CA GLY A 134 -4.47 0.14 -19.13
C GLY A 134 -4.66 1.63 -19.41
N VAL A 135 -5.81 2.03 -19.96
CA VAL A 135 -6.16 3.44 -20.14
C VAL A 135 -6.84 3.95 -18.86
N PHE A 136 -6.42 5.14 -18.38
CA PHE A 136 -7.06 5.77 -17.22
C PHE A 136 -8.57 5.93 -17.44
N GLU A 137 -9.36 5.52 -16.44
CA GLU A 137 -10.82 5.60 -16.47
C GLU A 137 -11.33 6.61 -15.43
N GLU A 138 -11.01 6.39 -14.14
CA GLU A 138 -11.47 7.27 -13.07
C GLU A 138 -10.62 7.19 -11.79
N TYR A 139 -10.80 8.16 -10.91
CA TYR A 139 -10.36 8.10 -9.52
C TYR A 139 -11.50 7.63 -8.63
N LEU A 140 -11.31 6.53 -7.93
CA LEU A 140 -12.21 6.08 -6.87
C LEU A 140 -11.74 6.66 -5.53
N PHE A 141 -12.38 7.73 -5.06
CA PHE A 141 -12.11 8.30 -3.75
C PHE A 141 -12.72 7.41 -2.65
N LEU A 142 -11.92 7.05 -1.69
CA LEU A 142 -12.30 6.16 -0.61
C LEU A 142 -12.59 6.98 0.66
N PRO A 143 -13.53 6.53 1.54
CA PRO A 143 -13.90 7.27 2.76
C PRO A 143 -12.81 7.23 3.83
N ALA A 144 -11.85 6.31 3.74
CA ALA A 144 -10.77 6.13 4.69
C ALA A 144 -9.52 5.53 4.02
N ASN A 145 -8.38 5.75 4.66
CA ASN A 145 -7.12 5.09 4.32
C ASN A 145 -7.17 3.61 4.75
N PRO A 146 -6.21 2.76 4.30
CA PRO A 146 -6.13 1.38 4.72
C PRO A 146 -6.07 1.19 6.24
N ASN A 147 -6.66 0.11 6.74
CA ASN A 147 -6.66 -0.23 8.16
C ASN A 147 -5.25 -0.50 8.68
N LEU A 148 -4.42 -1.13 7.85
CA LEU A 148 -3.02 -1.41 8.12
C LEU A 148 -2.20 -1.26 6.85
N VAL A 149 -1.05 -0.58 6.95
CA VAL A 149 0.04 -0.63 5.96
C VAL A 149 1.24 -1.26 6.64
N MET A 150 1.79 -2.33 6.05
CA MET A 150 2.91 -3.09 6.62
C MET A 150 4.06 -3.16 5.62
N MET A 151 5.18 -2.52 5.97
CA MET A 151 6.42 -2.47 5.19
C MET A 151 7.44 -3.45 5.78
N ASP A 152 7.76 -4.49 5.03
CA ASP A 152 8.90 -5.37 5.36
C ASP A 152 10.15 -4.83 4.67
N THR A 153 11.08 -4.28 5.45
CA THR A 153 12.28 -3.63 4.92
C THR A 153 13.24 -4.60 4.25
N ASP A 154 13.27 -5.88 4.64
CA ASP A 154 14.03 -6.93 3.97
C ASP A 154 13.50 -7.24 2.56
N ILE A 155 12.17 -7.18 2.38
CA ILE A 155 11.53 -7.37 1.08
C ILE A 155 11.79 -6.16 0.18
N ILE A 156 11.61 -4.95 0.71
CA ILE A 156 11.86 -3.71 -0.02
C ILE A 156 13.33 -3.63 -0.46
N ALA A 157 14.28 -3.95 0.41
CA ALA A 157 15.70 -3.93 0.09
C ALA A 157 16.11 -4.88 -1.05
N LYS A 158 15.35 -5.97 -1.27
CA LYS A 158 15.55 -6.92 -2.36
C LYS A 158 14.82 -6.52 -3.66
N SER A 159 14.04 -5.46 -3.63
CA SER A 159 13.33 -4.98 -4.81
C SER A 159 14.28 -4.25 -5.78
N PRO A 160 13.92 -4.12 -7.08
CA PRO A 160 14.75 -3.37 -8.02
C PRO A 160 14.93 -1.91 -7.57
N VAL A 161 16.18 -1.49 -7.37
CA VAL A 161 16.55 -0.14 -6.88
C VAL A 161 15.88 0.98 -7.69
N ARG A 162 15.73 0.77 -9.00
CA ARG A 162 15.03 1.71 -9.89
C ARG A 162 13.62 2.05 -9.40
N LEU A 163 12.91 1.10 -8.80
CA LEU A 163 11.54 1.31 -8.30
C LEU A 163 11.55 2.13 -7.01
N THR A 164 12.51 1.90 -6.12
CA THR A 164 12.69 2.74 -4.93
C THR A 164 13.07 4.17 -5.31
N VAL A 165 13.94 4.35 -6.31
CA VAL A 165 14.28 5.68 -6.84
C VAL A 165 13.05 6.38 -7.43
N ALA A 166 12.15 5.64 -8.11
CA ALA A 166 10.87 6.19 -8.57
C ALA A 166 10.00 6.66 -7.39
N GLY A 167 9.93 5.87 -6.30
CA GLY A 167 9.22 6.27 -5.08
C GLY A 167 9.86 7.47 -4.37
N MET A 168 11.18 7.60 -4.42
CA MET A 168 11.85 8.81 -3.93
C MET A 168 11.43 10.06 -4.73
N GLY A 169 11.21 9.92 -6.04
CA GLY A 169 10.69 11.00 -6.88
C GLY A 169 9.25 11.37 -6.54
N ASP A 170 8.41 10.38 -6.29
CA ASP A 170 7.03 10.55 -5.85
C ASP A 170 6.97 11.23 -4.47
N ALA A 171 7.76 10.75 -3.51
CA ALA A 171 7.89 11.36 -2.18
C ALA A 171 8.42 12.80 -2.24
N LEU A 172 9.35 13.09 -3.15
CA LEU A 172 9.85 14.45 -3.36
C LEU A 172 8.73 15.41 -3.80
N ALA A 173 7.85 14.97 -4.70
CA ALA A 173 6.73 15.78 -5.19
C ALA A 173 5.73 16.12 -4.08
N THR A 174 5.49 15.21 -3.13
CA THR A 174 4.49 15.33 -2.07
C THR A 174 4.57 16.65 -1.28
N TYR A 175 5.77 17.09 -0.90
CA TYR A 175 5.92 18.37 -0.19
C TYR A 175 5.51 19.58 -1.03
N PHE A 176 5.88 19.59 -2.31
CA PHE A 176 5.56 20.69 -3.21
C PHE A 176 4.08 20.77 -3.52
N GLU A 177 3.43 19.61 -3.70
CA GLU A 177 2.00 19.48 -3.91
C GLU A 177 1.22 19.91 -2.67
N ALA A 178 1.59 19.43 -1.49
CA ALA A 178 1.00 19.85 -0.23
C ALA A 178 1.10 21.36 0.00
N ARG A 179 2.28 21.93 -0.28
CA ARG A 179 2.52 23.37 -0.19
C ARG A 179 1.67 24.16 -1.19
N ALA A 180 1.53 23.67 -2.41
CA ALA A 180 0.69 24.32 -3.42
C ALA A 180 -0.79 24.27 -3.02
N CYS A 181 -1.26 23.12 -2.55
CA CYS A 181 -2.62 22.94 -2.02
C CYS A 181 -2.91 23.90 -0.85
N GLN A 182 -1.98 24.01 0.11
CA GLN A 182 -2.12 24.95 1.23
C GLN A 182 -2.16 26.40 0.76
N ARG A 183 -1.28 26.81 -0.15
CA ARG A 183 -1.20 28.21 -0.64
C ARG A 183 -2.43 28.62 -1.44
N SER A 184 -3.01 27.70 -2.21
CA SER A 184 -4.23 27.94 -2.99
C SER A 184 -5.52 27.84 -2.16
N ASP A 185 -5.41 27.48 -0.89
CA ASP A 185 -6.57 27.17 -0.05
C ASP A 185 -7.51 26.15 -0.70
N ALA A 186 -6.95 25.17 -1.45
CA ALA A 186 -7.73 24.14 -2.11
C ALA A 186 -8.29 23.13 -1.09
N THR A 187 -9.33 22.42 -1.51
CA THR A 187 -9.83 21.26 -0.76
C THR A 187 -8.93 20.05 -1.02
N THR A 188 -8.50 19.37 0.04
CA THR A 188 -7.69 18.16 -0.04
C THR A 188 -8.53 16.93 -0.40
N CYS A 189 -7.90 15.83 -0.78
CA CYS A 189 -8.59 14.54 -1.01
C CYS A 189 -9.33 14.01 0.23
N ALA A 190 -8.97 14.49 1.43
CA ALA A 190 -9.69 14.20 2.68
C ALA A 190 -11.03 14.96 2.82
N GLY A 191 -11.37 15.82 1.85
CA GLY A 191 -12.61 16.59 1.85
C GLY A 191 -12.58 17.86 2.72
N GLY A 192 -11.42 18.24 3.23
CA GLY A 192 -11.22 19.43 4.06
C GLY A 192 -10.04 20.27 3.63
N LYS A 193 -9.71 21.29 4.43
CA LYS A 193 -8.52 22.11 4.25
C LYS A 193 -7.30 21.45 4.85
N CYS A 194 -6.12 21.85 4.36
CA CYS A 194 -4.85 21.38 4.85
C CYS A 194 -4.66 21.64 6.34
N THR A 195 -4.07 20.68 7.06
CA THR A 195 -3.72 20.81 8.48
C THR A 195 -2.24 21.12 8.66
N GLN A 196 -1.89 21.73 9.82
CA GLN A 196 -0.47 21.92 10.18
C GLN A 196 0.27 20.56 10.30
N ALA A 197 -0.42 19.53 10.81
CA ALA A 197 0.16 18.19 10.93
C ALA A 197 0.49 17.57 9.56
N ALA A 198 -0.42 17.70 8.56
CA ALA A 198 -0.16 17.22 7.21
C ALA A 198 1.06 17.93 6.60
N MET A 199 1.18 19.25 6.76
CA MET A 199 2.34 20.01 6.28
C MET A 199 3.64 19.65 6.97
N ALA A 200 3.59 19.38 8.27
CA ALA A 200 4.77 18.94 9.03
C ALA A 200 5.26 17.56 8.54
N LEU A 201 4.33 16.61 8.30
CA LEU A 201 4.66 15.30 7.74
C LEU A 201 5.22 15.40 6.32
N ALA A 202 4.63 16.20 5.45
CA ALA A 202 5.12 16.41 4.09
C ALA A 202 6.54 17.03 4.10
N LYS A 203 6.78 18.00 5.00
CA LYS A 203 8.11 18.60 5.17
C LYS A 203 9.13 17.63 5.72
N LEU A 204 8.76 16.82 6.72
CA LEU A 204 9.62 15.79 7.27
C LEU A 204 10.01 14.75 6.20
N CYS A 205 9.04 14.32 5.39
CA CYS A 205 9.29 13.43 4.25
C CYS A 205 10.35 14.03 3.29
N PHE A 206 10.18 15.29 2.91
CA PHE A 206 11.14 16.00 2.06
C PHE A 206 12.54 16.07 2.69
N ASP A 207 12.63 16.47 3.95
CA ASP A 207 13.92 16.64 4.65
C ASP A 207 14.64 15.29 4.78
N THR A 208 13.94 14.23 5.19
CA THR A 208 14.47 12.86 5.30
C THR A 208 15.00 12.38 3.94
N LEU A 209 14.24 12.61 2.87
CA LEU A 209 14.65 12.23 1.53
C LEU A 209 15.92 12.97 1.08
N MET A 210 16.03 14.26 1.36
CA MET A 210 17.22 15.06 1.01
C MET A 210 18.45 14.64 1.82
N GLU A 211 18.27 14.21 3.07
CA GLU A 211 19.35 13.79 3.95
C GLU A 211 19.81 12.35 3.69
N GLU A 212 18.85 11.41 3.50
CA GLU A 212 19.13 9.98 3.49
C GLU A 212 18.96 9.34 2.09
N GLY A 213 18.27 9.97 1.15
CA GLY A 213 17.90 9.33 -0.12
C GLY A 213 19.08 8.79 -0.94
N VAL A 214 20.20 9.55 -1.04
CA VAL A 214 21.40 9.08 -1.76
C VAL A 214 22.07 7.94 -1.01
N LYS A 215 22.13 7.99 0.32
CA LYS A 215 22.71 6.92 1.16
C LYS A 215 21.87 5.64 1.01
N ALA A 216 20.55 5.76 1.07
CA ALA A 216 19.62 4.66 0.84
C ALA A 216 19.82 4.01 -0.53
N LYS A 217 19.88 4.82 -1.60
CA LYS A 217 20.14 4.32 -2.95
C LYS A 217 21.46 3.53 -3.02
N CYS A 218 22.56 4.07 -2.49
CA CYS A 218 23.86 3.40 -2.49
C CYS A 218 23.83 2.09 -1.70
N ALA A 219 23.14 2.06 -0.55
CA ALA A 219 22.97 0.84 0.24
C ALA A 219 22.20 -0.24 -0.53
N LEU A 220 21.11 0.14 -1.18
CA LEU A 220 20.30 -0.79 -2.00
C LEU A 220 21.08 -1.31 -3.22
N GLU A 221 21.89 -0.48 -3.87
CA GLU A 221 22.78 -0.91 -4.97
C GLU A 221 23.85 -1.92 -4.49
N ALA A 222 24.28 -1.79 -3.22
CA ALA A 222 25.16 -2.74 -2.57
C ALA A 222 24.44 -3.99 -2.03
N GLY A 223 23.11 -4.06 -2.14
CA GLY A 223 22.30 -5.18 -1.67
C GLY A 223 22.16 -5.27 -0.15
N VAL A 224 22.29 -4.14 0.57
CA VAL A 224 22.17 -4.08 2.03
C VAL A 224 21.04 -3.16 2.47
N CYS A 225 20.36 -3.54 3.55
CA CYS A 225 19.42 -2.67 4.26
C CYS A 225 20.18 -1.95 5.38
N THR A 226 20.10 -0.64 5.40
CA THR A 226 20.73 0.23 6.42
C THR A 226 19.66 1.15 7.03
N PRO A 227 19.91 1.82 8.16
CA PRO A 227 18.96 2.78 8.72
C PRO A 227 18.54 3.89 7.74
N ALA A 228 19.34 4.18 6.72
CA ALA A 228 18.97 5.12 5.66
C ALA A 228 17.92 4.55 4.69
N VAL A 229 17.78 3.22 4.60
CA VAL A 229 16.76 2.53 3.79
C VAL A 229 15.46 2.43 4.57
N GLU A 230 15.53 2.29 5.89
CA GLU A 230 14.40 2.23 6.81
C GLU A 230 13.76 3.61 7.03
#